data_d4f90f6f99faa7f0cfb8d0fe1aca504f
#
_entry.id   d4f90f6f99faa7f0cfb8d0fe1aca504f
#
_cell.length_a   1.000
_cell.length_b   1.000
_cell.length_c   1.000
_cell.angle_alpha   90.00
_cell.angle_beta   90.00
_cell.angle_gamma   90.00
#
_symmetry.space_group_name_H-M   'P 1'
#
loop_
_entity.id
_entity.type
_entity.pdbx_description
1 polymer ?
#
loop_
_entity_poly.entity_id
_entity_poly.type
_entity_poly.pdbx_seq_one_letter_code
_entity_poly.pdbx_strand_id
1 'polypeptide(L)'
;MKNFKVGVVGCGFVGEGQAFSFSPISDVKIYDIDERKANASLDETLNCEFVFVCVPTPMKKDGSQDLSFINDVFDNAKRGPIYIIKSTIIPGTTDKLIDQYKDLDIVFSPEFLTERTAKLDIITQTRIIIGGDQKLTFKVRKLFEARFMNKNIIETTPLTAEYIKYMNNTFFATKVSLMNEF
;
A
#
# COMPACT_ATOMS: atom_id res chain seq x y z
N MET A 1 -21.53 12.63 2.52
CA MET A 1 -20.91 12.90 1.20
C MET A 1 -19.58 12.17 1.16
N LYS A 2 -19.24 11.51 0.04
CA LYS A 2 -17.91 10.92 -0.15
C LYS A 2 -16.92 12.05 -0.43
N ASN A 3 -15.97 12.27 0.49
CA ASN A 3 -15.12 13.46 0.48
C ASN A 3 -13.74 13.24 -0.15
N PHE A 4 -13.39 12.01 -0.49
CA PHE A 4 -12.07 11.63 -1.03
C PHE A 4 -12.20 10.89 -2.35
N LYS A 5 -11.22 11.07 -3.24
CA LYS A 5 -11.06 10.26 -4.45
C LYS A 5 -9.95 9.25 -4.19
N VAL A 6 -10.30 7.99 -4.13
CA VAL A 6 -9.37 6.90 -3.82
C VAL A 6 -9.27 5.96 -5.01
N GLY A 7 -8.04 5.72 -5.47
CA GLY A 7 -7.70 4.72 -6.46
C GLY A 7 -7.01 3.52 -5.81
N VAL A 8 -7.21 2.34 -6.39
CA VAL A 8 -6.50 1.11 -6.02
C VAL A 8 -5.98 0.46 -7.29
N VAL A 9 -4.66 0.28 -7.37
CA VAL A 9 -4.00 -0.43 -8.46
C VAL A 9 -3.54 -1.79 -7.96
N GLY A 10 -4.08 -2.86 -8.56
CA GLY A 10 -3.93 -4.24 -8.09
C GLY A 10 -5.00 -4.65 -7.07
N CYS A 11 -5.92 -5.53 -7.47
CA CYS A 11 -7.05 -5.99 -6.65
C CYS A 11 -6.85 -7.45 -6.20
N GLY A 12 -5.66 -7.75 -5.62
CA GLY A 12 -5.42 -8.92 -4.81
C GLY A 12 -6.03 -8.75 -3.41
N PHE A 13 -5.71 -9.64 -2.46
CA PHE A 13 -6.31 -9.58 -1.11
C PHE A 13 -6.04 -8.25 -0.38
N VAL A 14 -4.87 -7.61 -0.60
CA VAL A 14 -4.54 -6.30 -0.04
C VAL A 14 -5.37 -5.20 -0.69
N GLY A 15 -5.39 -5.14 -2.03
CA GLY A 15 -6.11 -4.11 -2.77
C GLY A 15 -7.63 -4.20 -2.57
N GLU A 16 -8.19 -5.40 -2.57
CA GLU A 16 -9.60 -5.63 -2.26
C GLU A 16 -9.93 -5.15 -0.83
N GLY A 17 -9.05 -5.42 0.14
CA GLY A 17 -9.19 -4.93 1.50
C GLY A 17 -9.16 -3.41 1.59
N GLN A 18 -8.24 -2.73 0.87
CA GLN A 18 -8.21 -1.27 0.81
C GLN A 18 -9.49 -0.73 0.16
N ALA A 19 -9.88 -1.24 -1.00
CA ALA A 19 -11.10 -0.81 -1.70
C ALA A 19 -12.35 -0.96 -0.82
N PHE A 20 -12.52 -2.11 -0.17
CA PHE A 20 -13.60 -2.36 0.77
C PHE A 20 -13.58 -1.37 1.94
N SER A 21 -12.40 -1.13 2.52
CA SER A 21 -12.29 -0.29 3.70
C SER A 21 -12.61 1.19 3.41
N PHE A 22 -12.25 1.71 2.23
CA PHE A 22 -12.48 3.10 1.87
C PHE A 22 -13.81 3.36 1.15
N SER A 23 -14.54 2.33 0.70
CA SER A 23 -15.83 2.48 0.02
C SER A 23 -16.89 3.28 0.79
N PRO A 24 -16.92 3.31 2.16
CA PRO A 24 -17.88 4.12 2.90
C PRO A 24 -17.66 5.64 2.76
N ILE A 25 -16.41 6.07 2.54
CA ILE A 25 -16.04 7.51 2.50
C ILE A 25 -15.58 7.97 1.12
N SER A 26 -15.43 7.06 0.17
CA SER A 26 -14.93 7.34 -1.18
C SER A 26 -15.72 6.59 -2.25
N ASP A 27 -15.73 7.13 -3.47
CA ASP A 27 -16.02 6.39 -4.69
C ASP A 27 -14.71 5.79 -5.17
N VAL A 28 -14.47 4.50 -4.81
CA VAL A 28 -13.18 3.86 -5.03
C VAL A 28 -13.07 3.39 -6.49
N LYS A 29 -12.06 3.89 -7.20
CA LYS A 29 -11.68 3.43 -8.53
C LYS A 29 -10.66 2.30 -8.38
N ILE A 30 -10.93 1.17 -9.05
CA ILE A 30 -10.11 -0.04 -8.96
C ILE A 30 -9.65 -0.40 -10.36
N TYR A 31 -8.35 -0.52 -10.53
CA TYR A 31 -7.73 -1.10 -11.72
C TYR A 31 -7.00 -2.39 -11.36
N ASP A 32 -7.22 -3.42 -12.16
CA ASP A 32 -6.49 -4.68 -12.14
C ASP A 32 -6.31 -5.18 -13.57
N ILE A 33 -5.28 -5.98 -13.83
CA ILE A 33 -5.08 -6.64 -15.13
C ILE A 33 -6.17 -7.68 -15.41
N ASP A 34 -6.78 -8.24 -14.37
CA ASP A 34 -8.01 -9.03 -14.48
C ASP A 34 -9.21 -8.07 -14.48
N GLU A 35 -9.74 -7.82 -15.66
CA GLU A 35 -10.87 -6.89 -15.89
C GLU A 35 -12.10 -7.21 -15.01
N ARG A 36 -12.27 -8.47 -14.59
CA ARG A 36 -13.38 -8.88 -13.69
C ARG A 36 -13.28 -8.26 -12.30
N LYS A 37 -12.09 -7.82 -11.92
CA LYS A 37 -11.79 -7.18 -10.62
C LYS A 37 -11.71 -5.66 -10.72
N ALA A 38 -11.67 -5.12 -11.94
CA ALA A 38 -11.60 -3.70 -12.19
C ALA A 38 -12.99 -3.07 -12.28
N ASN A 39 -13.11 -1.80 -11.89
CA ASN A 39 -14.30 -0.98 -12.13
C ASN A 39 -13.96 0.35 -12.83
N ALA A 40 -12.69 0.57 -13.12
CA ALA A 40 -12.18 1.76 -13.79
C ALA A 40 -10.93 1.42 -14.61
N SER A 41 -10.59 2.27 -15.58
CA SER A 41 -9.32 2.19 -16.30
C SER A 41 -8.14 2.59 -15.40
N LEU A 42 -6.91 2.24 -15.83
CA LEU A 42 -5.69 2.68 -15.14
C LEU A 42 -5.65 4.21 -15.06
N ASP A 43 -5.95 4.91 -16.14
CA ASP A 43 -5.95 6.37 -16.21
C ASP A 43 -6.92 7.01 -15.21
N GLU A 44 -8.14 6.52 -15.10
CA GLU A 44 -9.13 7.00 -14.13
C GLU A 44 -8.68 6.74 -12.68
N THR A 45 -8.04 5.59 -12.44
CA THR A 45 -7.55 5.21 -11.12
C THR A 45 -6.37 6.08 -10.70
N LEU A 46 -5.43 6.36 -11.63
CA LEU A 46 -4.27 7.23 -11.39
C LEU A 46 -4.63 8.72 -11.31
N ASN A 47 -5.85 9.13 -11.64
CA ASN A 47 -6.35 10.50 -11.46
C ASN A 47 -7.05 10.72 -10.09
N CYS A 48 -7.06 9.73 -9.21
CA CYS A 48 -7.58 9.89 -7.86
C CYS A 48 -6.61 10.71 -7.00
N GLU A 49 -7.10 11.32 -5.92
CA GLU A 49 -6.28 12.09 -4.99
C GLU A 49 -5.28 11.21 -4.23
N PHE A 50 -5.72 10.02 -3.82
CA PHE A 50 -4.91 9.00 -3.16
C PHE A 50 -4.96 7.71 -3.96
N VAL A 51 -3.80 7.16 -4.29
CA VAL A 51 -3.69 5.93 -5.08
C VAL A 51 -2.94 4.87 -4.29
N PHE A 52 -3.64 3.81 -3.88
CA PHE A 52 -3.02 2.65 -3.24
C PHE A 52 -2.41 1.75 -4.31
N VAL A 53 -1.10 1.51 -4.22
CA VAL A 53 -0.35 0.61 -5.10
C VAL A 53 -0.22 -0.74 -4.40
N CYS A 54 -0.98 -1.73 -4.87
CA CYS A 54 -1.13 -3.06 -4.26
C CYS A 54 -0.73 -4.18 -5.23
N VAL A 55 0.23 -3.91 -6.10
CA VAL A 55 0.69 -4.84 -7.13
C VAL A 55 1.65 -5.90 -6.55
N PRO A 56 1.78 -7.08 -7.20
CA PRO A 56 2.73 -8.11 -6.77
C PRO A 56 4.19 -7.65 -6.84
N THR A 57 5.02 -8.20 -5.95
CA THR A 57 6.47 -7.99 -5.94
C THR A 57 7.16 -9.35 -5.75
N PRO A 58 7.09 -10.25 -6.74
CA PRO A 58 7.59 -11.62 -6.59
C PRO A 58 9.13 -11.66 -6.49
N MET A 59 9.64 -12.77 -6.00
CA MET A 59 11.07 -13.05 -6.01
C MET A 59 11.49 -13.58 -7.38
N LYS A 60 12.56 -13.01 -7.93
CA LYS A 60 13.21 -13.52 -9.15
C LYS A 60 14.01 -14.79 -8.88
N LYS A 61 14.47 -15.44 -9.95
CA LYS A 61 15.28 -16.67 -9.84
C LYS A 61 16.60 -16.49 -9.11
N ASP A 62 17.16 -15.28 -9.15
CA ASP A 62 18.41 -14.91 -8.45
C ASP A 62 18.21 -14.49 -6.99
N GLY A 63 16.96 -14.56 -6.50
CA GLY A 63 16.59 -14.13 -5.14
C GLY A 63 16.29 -12.65 -4.99
N SER A 64 16.51 -11.82 -6.01
CA SER A 64 16.16 -10.40 -5.98
C SER A 64 14.65 -10.20 -6.10
N GLN A 65 14.17 -9.05 -5.64
CA GLN A 65 12.77 -8.67 -5.77
C GLN A 65 12.48 -8.15 -7.17
N ASP A 66 11.36 -8.57 -7.75
CA ASP A 66 10.85 -8.01 -8.99
C ASP A 66 9.98 -6.78 -8.71
N LEU A 67 10.44 -5.63 -9.12
CA LEU A 67 9.74 -4.35 -9.00
C LEU A 67 9.09 -3.89 -10.31
N SER A 68 9.09 -4.72 -11.36
CA SER A 68 8.55 -4.34 -12.68
C SER A 68 7.12 -3.83 -12.60
N PHE A 69 6.25 -4.52 -11.85
CA PHE A 69 4.86 -4.10 -11.68
C PHE A 69 4.71 -2.74 -10.97
N ILE A 70 5.58 -2.43 -10.01
CA ILE A 70 5.60 -1.11 -9.36
C ILE A 70 6.07 -0.05 -10.34
N ASN A 71 7.15 -0.33 -11.09
CA ASN A 71 7.65 0.60 -12.10
C ASN A 71 6.61 0.85 -13.19
N ASP A 72 5.91 -0.19 -13.67
CA ASP A 72 4.83 -0.04 -14.66
C ASP A 72 3.72 0.92 -14.17
N VAL A 73 3.38 0.89 -12.88
CA VAL A 73 2.43 1.84 -12.30
C VAL A 73 3.01 3.26 -12.31
N PHE A 74 4.25 3.43 -11.88
CA PHE A 74 4.86 4.76 -11.76
C PHE A 74 5.25 5.36 -13.10
N ASP A 75 5.58 4.56 -14.12
CA ASP A 75 5.82 5.03 -15.49
C ASP A 75 4.56 5.64 -16.13
N ASN A 76 3.38 5.21 -15.68
CA ASN A 76 2.08 5.75 -16.09
C ASN A 76 1.50 6.76 -15.09
N ALA A 77 2.18 7.01 -13.97
CA ALA A 77 1.70 7.86 -12.89
C ALA A 77 1.64 9.34 -13.27
N LYS A 78 0.76 10.08 -12.61
CA LYS A 78 0.53 11.50 -12.84
C LYS A 78 0.99 12.32 -11.67
N ARG A 79 1.36 13.57 -11.91
CA ARG A 79 1.63 14.55 -10.85
C ARG A 79 0.33 14.94 -10.16
N GLY A 80 0.39 15.12 -8.86
CA GLY A 80 -0.72 15.60 -8.03
C GLY A 80 -1.32 14.57 -7.09
N PRO A 81 -1.60 13.31 -7.52
CA PRO A 81 -1.95 12.22 -6.61
C PRO A 81 -0.85 11.88 -5.61
N ILE A 82 -1.24 11.39 -4.43
CA ILE A 82 -0.31 10.76 -3.50
C ILE A 82 -0.38 9.24 -3.69
N TYR A 83 0.73 8.64 -4.05
CA TYR A 83 0.87 7.19 -4.25
C TYR A 83 1.26 6.52 -2.94
N ILE A 84 0.42 5.62 -2.46
CA ILE A 84 0.59 4.92 -1.19
C ILE A 84 0.97 3.47 -1.50
N ILE A 85 2.26 3.14 -1.42
CA ILE A 85 2.74 1.78 -1.66
C ILE A 85 2.29 0.88 -0.50
N LYS A 86 1.54 -0.17 -0.83
CA LYS A 86 1.10 -1.24 0.07
C LYS A 86 1.81 -2.56 -0.22
N SER A 87 2.39 -2.70 -1.42
CA SER A 87 3.18 -3.87 -1.80
C SER A 87 4.34 -4.07 -0.85
N THR A 88 4.63 -5.32 -0.49
CA THR A 88 5.80 -5.64 0.34
C THR A 88 7.07 -5.42 -0.46
N ILE A 89 7.94 -4.56 0.02
CA ILE A 89 9.20 -4.19 -0.63
C ILE A 89 10.37 -4.28 0.34
N ILE A 90 11.58 -4.46 -0.22
CA ILE A 90 12.81 -4.52 0.56
C ILE A 90 13.15 -3.14 1.11
N PRO A 91 13.62 -3.02 2.38
CA PRO A 91 14.00 -1.74 2.96
C PRO A 91 14.96 -0.92 2.09
N GLY A 92 14.65 0.38 1.91
CA GLY A 92 15.35 1.33 1.03
C GLY A 92 14.80 1.37 -0.39
N THR A 93 13.75 0.63 -0.72
CA THR A 93 13.12 0.65 -2.05
C THR A 93 12.31 1.93 -2.27
N THR A 94 11.56 2.40 -1.27
CA THR A 94 10.75 3.62 -1.41
C THR A 94 11.62 4.83 -1.68
N ASP A 95 12.75 4.97 -0.98
CA ASP A 95 13.69 6.09 -1.19
C ASP A 95 14.25 6.06 -2.63
N LYS A 96 14.59 4.89 -3.18
CA LYS A 96 15.02 4.74 -4.57
C LYS A 96 13.92 5.11 -5.57
N LEU A 97 12.67 4.74 -5.29
CA LEU A 97 11.53 5.11 -6.14
C LEU A 97 11.28 6.63 -6.11
N ILE A 98 11.39 7.27 -4.94
CA ILE A 98 11.30 8.73 -4.81
C ILE A 98 12.41 9.41 -5.62
N ASP A 99 13.64 8.91 -5.57
CA ASP A 99 14.76 9.44 -6.34
C ASP A 99 14.59 9.24 -7.86
N GLN A 100 14.01 8.14 -8.27
CA GLN A 100 13.73 7.81 -9.68
C GLN A 100 12.56 8.64 -10.24
N TYR A 101 11.49 8.79 -9.46
CA TYR A 101 10.25 9.47 -9.86
C TYR A 101 10.06 10.78 -9.09
N LYS A 102 11.00 11.72 -9.22
CA LYS A 102 11.09 12.97 -8.44
C LYS A 102 9.88 13.89 -8.50
N ASP A 103 9.04 13.71 -9.52
CA ASP A 103 7.84 14.52 -9.73
C ASP A 103 6.58 13.91 -9.08
N LEU A 104 6.72 12.75 -8.45
CA LEU A 104 5.61 12.02 -7.81
C LEU A 104 5.67 12.12 -6.29
N ASP A 105 4.50 12.26 -5.68
CA ASP A 105 4.31 12.22 -4.24
C ASP A 105 4.15 10.74 -3.81
N ILE A 106 5.19 10.14 -3.24
CA ILE A 106 5.22 8.71 -2.88
C ILE A 106 5.38 8.56 -1.37
N VAL A 107 4.56 7.70 -0.77
CA VAL A 107 4.68 7.24 0.62
C VAL A 107 4.57 5.71 0.68
N PHE A 108 5.13 5.14 1.72
CA PHE A 108 4.99 3.72 2.03
C PHE A 108 4.08 3.53 3.25
N SER A 109 3.08 2.66 3.14
CA SER A 109 2.22 2.33 4.27
C SER A 109 2.01 0.82 4.32
N PRO A 110 2.82 0.08 5.12
CA PRO A 110 2.73 -1.37 5.20
C PRO A 110 1.35 -1.85 5.63
N GLU A 111 1.07 -3.10 5.30
CA GLU A 111 -0.07 -3.86 5.79
C GLU A 111 0.40 -5.01 6.68
N PHE A 112 -0.45 -5.45 7.60
CA PHE A 112 -0.21 -6.58 8.51
C PHE A 112 -1.39 -7.56 8.45
N LEU A 113 -1.93 -7.76 7.24
CA LEU A 113 -3.11 -8.56 6.97
C LEU A 113 -2.73 -10.03 6.83
N THR A 114 -3.64 -10.90 7.21
CA THR A 114 -3.61 -12.31 6.86
C THR A 114 -4.50 -12.50 5.63
N GLU A 115 -4.04 -13.22 4.61
CA GLU A 115 -4.79 -13.41 3.35
C GLU A 115 -6.23 -13.88 3.61
N ARG A 116 -6.40 -14.81 4.55
CA ARG A 116 -7.69 -15.41 4.91
C ARG A 116 -8.68 -14.41 5.53
N THR A 117 -8.20 -13.39 6.25
CA THR A 117 -9.01 -12.45 7.04
C THR A 117 -8.78 -10.99 6.67
N ALA A 118 -8.22 -10.73 5.48
CA ALA A 118 -7.74 -9.41 5.07
C ALA A 118 -8.75 -8.27 5.31
N LYS A 119 -10.04 -8.48 4.95
CA LYS A 119 -11.10 -7.46 5.15
C LYS A 119 -11.37 -7.18 6.63
N LEU A 120 -11.31 -8.20 7.47
CA LEU A 120 -11.51 -8.04 8.91
C LEU A 120 -10.27 -7.38 9.52
N ASP A 121 -9.07 -7.86 9.18
CA ASP A 121 -7.82 -7.36 9.72
C ASP A 121 -7.62 -5.87 9.45
N ILE A 122 -7.97 -5.39 8.25
CA ILE A 122 -7.84 -3.96 7.90
C ILE A 122 -8.78 -3.08 8.74
N ILE A 123 -9.96 -3.57 9.11
CA ILE A 123 -10.91 -2.83 9.94
C ILE A 123 -10.49 -2.88 11.40
N THR A 124 -10.00 -4.03 11.87
CA THR A 124 -9.64 -4.26 13.28
C THR A 124 -8.21 -3.89 13.62
N GLN A 125 -7.36 -3.56 12.62
CA GLN A 125 -5.98 -3.16 12.86
C GLN A 125 -5.89 -2.09 13.95
N THR A 126 -4.93 -2.22 14.86
CA THR A 126 -4.75 -1.31 15.99
C THR A 126 -3.86 -0.13 15.67
N ARG A 127 -3.01 -0.27 14.65
CA ARG A 127 -2.02 0.72 14.23
C ARG A 127 -1.95 0.82 12.71
N ILE A 128 -1.67 2.02 12.24
CA ILE A 128 -1.40 2.33 10.83
C ILE A 128 -0.04 3.01 10.79
N ILE A 129 0.85 2.58 9.92
CA ILE A 129 2.19 3.16 9.76
C ILE A 129 2.24 3.84 8.40
N ILE A 130 2.80 5.06 8.38
CA ILE A 130 2.96 5.85 7.16
C ILE A 130 4.39 6.36 7.13
N GLY A 131 5.16 5.95 6.14
CA GLY A 131 6.54 6.39 5.91
C GLY A 131 6.63 7.31 4.71
N GLY A 132 7.18 8.51 4.88
CA GLY A 132 7.32 9.48 3.80
C GLY A 132 7.71 10.87 4.27
N ASP A 133 7.70 11.84 3.35
CA ASP A 133 7.81 13.26 3.71
C ASP A 133 6.66 13.67 4.64
N GLN A 134 6.95 14.51 5.62
CA GLN A 134 6.00 14.91 6.66
C GLN A 134 4.72 15.57 6.09
N LYS A 135 4.84 16.33 5.00
CA LYS A 135 3.67 16.97 4.38
C LYS A 135 2.75 15.94 3.72
N LEU A 136 3.34 14.89 3.15
CA LEU A 136 2.60 13.80 2.49
C LEU A 136 1.98 12.88 3.54
N THR A 137 2.75 12.46 4.54
CA THR A 137 2.25 11.60 5.62
C THR A 137 1.10 12.24 6.37
N PHE A 138 1.15 13.56 6.61
CA PHE A 138 0.03 14.31 7.21
C PHE A 138 -1.25 14.25 6.37
N LYS A 139 -1.16 14.40 5.04
CA LYS A 139 -2.34 14.30 4.15
C LYS A 139 -2.91 12.87 4.17
N VAL A 140 -2.04 11.87 4.07
CA VAL A 140 -2.43 10.44 4.12
C VAL A 140 -3.02 10.09 5.50
N ARG A 141 -2.47 10.63 6.59
CA ARG A 141 -3.03 10.52 7.94
C ARG A 141 -4.48 10.99 7.98
N LYS A 142 -4.80 12.17 7.38
CA LYS A 142 -6.18 12.70 7.31
C LYS A 142 -7.13 11.75 6.59
N LEU A 143 -6.69 11.12 5.51
CA LEU A 143 -7.47 10.08 4.83
C LEU A 143 -7.78 8.90 5.77
N PHE A 144 -6.76 8.39 6.48
CA PHE A 144 -6.94 7.27 7.40
C PHE A 144 -7.80 7.65 8.62
N GLU A 145 -7.62 8.85 9.21
CA GLU A 145 -8.44 9.35 10.32
C GLU A 145 -9.92 9.48 9.93
N ALA A 146 -10.21 9.92 8.71
CA ALA A 146 -11.57 10.03 8.22
C ALA A 146 -12.29 8.67 8.10
N ARG A 147 -11.52 7.59 7.91
CA ARG A 147 -12.06 6.24 7.77
C ARG A 147 -12.00 5.44 9.06
N PHE A 148 -10.93 5.57 9.83
CA PHE A 148 -10.65 4.75 11.00
C PHE A 148 -10.54 5.61 12.25
N MET A 149 -11.65 5.78 12.95
CA MET A 149 -11.65 6.51 14.22
C MET A 149 -10.82 5.76 15.28
N ASN A 150 -10.07 6.52 16.07
CA ASN A 150 -9.32 6.01 17.23
C ASN A 150 -8.24 4.95 16.91
N LYS A 151 -7.66 4.98 15.70
CA LYS A 151 -6.49 4.17 15.39
C LYS A 151 -5.20 4.91 15.73
N ASN A 152 -4.19 4.16 16.18
CA ASN A 152 -2.86 4.73 16.38
C ASN A 152 -2.16 4.87 15.02
N ILE A 153 -1.99 6.10 14.54
CA ILE A 153 -1.30 6.39 13.28
C ILE A 153 0.10 6.88 13.60
N ILE A 154 1.08 6.13 13.10
CA ILE A 154 2.51 6.38 13.30
C ILE A 154 3.09 6.90 12.00
N GLU A 155 3.55 8.15 12.01
CA GLU A 155 4.28 8.78 10.91
C GLU A 155 5.78 8.61 11.13
N THR A 156 6.51 8.21 10.09
CA THR A 156 7.93 7.92 10.17
C THR A 156 8.61 8.08 8.79
N THR A 157 9.90 7.74 8.69
CA THR A 157 10.60 7.69 7.41
C THR A 157 10.17 6.48 6.58
N PRO A 158 10.30 6.51 5.23
CA PRO A 158 10.02 5.35 4.38
C PRO A 158 10.80 4.12 4.83
N LEU A 159 12.10 4.29 5.02
CA LEU A 159 13.01 3.22 5.44
C LEU A 159 12.56 2.55 6.76
N THR A 160 12.16 3.35 7.76
CA THR A 160 11.68 2.80 9.04
C THR A 160 10.38 2.01 8.87
N ALA A 161 9.44 2.52 8.06
CA ALA A 161 8.17 1.83 7.80
C ALA A 161 8.39 0.49 7.08
N GLU A 162 9.31 0.44 6.11
CA GLU A 162 9.70 -0.78 5.40
C GLU A 162 10.36 -1.80 6.35
N TYR A 163 11.28 -1.36 7.22
CA TYR A 163 11.90 -2.23 8.22
C TYR A 163 10.87 -2.82 9.19
N ILE A 164 9.91 -2.04 9.66
CA ILE A 164 8.85 -2.56 10.54
C ILE A 164 8.09 -3.70 9.85
N LYS A 165 7.73 -3.55 8.56
CA LYS A 165 7.07 -4.60 7.80
C LYS A 165 7.97 -5.84 7.65
N TYR A 166 9.20 -5.62 7.21
CA TYR A 166 10.13 -6.70 6.92
C TYR A 166 10.47 -7.52 8.17
N MET A 167 10.78 -6.84 9.28
CA MET A 167 11.06 -7.49 10.57
C MET A 167 9.87 -8.30 11.08
N ASN A 168 8.66 -7.74 10.98
CA ASN A 168 7.44 -8.45 11.40
C ASN A 168 7.24 -9.75 10.59
N ASN A 169 7.38 -9.69 9.27
CA ASN A 169 7.21 -10.86 8.40
C ASN A 169 8.30 -11.90 8.67
N THR A 170 9.57 -11.48 8.79
CA THR A 170 10.70 -12.38 9.08
C THR A 170 10.56 -13.04 10.44
N PHE A 171 10.14 -12.28 11.47
CA PHE A 171 9.91 -12.83 12.80
C PHE A 171 8.84 -13.93 12.77
N PHE A 172 7.70 -13.70 12.10
CA PHE A 172 6.66 -14.72 12.02
C PHE A 172 7.09 -15.93 11.21
N ALA A 173 7.79 -15.74 10.09
CA ALA A 173 8.33 -16.85 9.30
C ALA A 173 9.30 -17.71 10.11
N THR A 174 10.22 -17.09 10.84
CA THR A 174 11.16 -17.78 11.73
C THR A 174 10.44 -18.52 12.85
N LYS A 175 9.44 -17.88 13.47
CA LYS A 175 8.67 -18.51 14.55
C LYS A 175 7.92 -19.74 14.06
N VAL A 176 7.27 -19.67 12.88
CA VAL A 176 6.56 -20.82 12.31
C VAL A 176 7.54 -21.94 11.95
N SER A 177 8.67 -21.61 11.30
CA SER A 177 9.70 -22.60 10.97
C SER A 177 10.24 -23.29 12.23
N LEU A 178 10.57 -22.52 13.25
CA LEU A 178 11.07 -23.08 14.54
C LEU A 178 10.04 -24.02 15.17
N MET A 179 8.75 -23.64 15.19
CA MET A 179 7.71 -24.46 15.81
C MET A 179 7.39 -25.74 15.01
N ASN A 180 7.70 -25.77 13.70
CA ASN A 180 7.55 -26.97 12.89
C ASN A 180 8.67 -28.01 13.12
N GLU A 181 9.79 -27.60 13.74
CA GLU A 181 10.89 -28.51 14.09
C GLU A 181 10.62 -29.27 15.41
N PHE A 182 9.66 -28.83 16.22
CA PHE A 182 9.26 -29.45 17.48
C PHE A 182 7.93 -30.19 17.38
#